data_440f4593bb40a68488ecf14a10e402d1
#
_entry.id   440f4593bb40a68488ecf14a10e402d1
#
_cell.length_a   1.000
_cell.length_b   1.000
_cell.length_c   1.000
_cell.angle_alpha   90.00
_cell.angle_beta   90.00
_cell.angle_gamma   90.00
#
_symmetry.space_group_name_H-M   'P 1'
#
loop_
_entity.id
_entity.type
_entity.pdbx_description
1 polymer ?
#
loop_
_entity_poly.entity_id
_entity_poly.type
_entity_poly.pdbx_seq_one_letter_code
_entity_poly.pdbx_strand_id
1 'polypeptide(L)'
;MSNTAQISANTSDDLSENLSDPKKVFFSYASKISQLKFTLLLEHFVNIAEDVFYYSEPESNISFLSFEILNKQSFTFDNYESLAEEISILKHKLVSNHSDFEKFNLPIFLTSVKFPIKKNSEEWSDFNDIDFIVPKIILFQHSGSCFIIANFFSESFSHHENFNEFLERETELIYNLENRLQETSGDRSSLIEISSRDDFTNWKNKINSVVDEIKHEKIDKVVIARRVENEISSTINWQKTLGDLNIKYPTCTNFLYKS
;
A
#
# COMPACT_ATOMS: atom_id res chain seq x y z
N MET A 1 22.01 5.38 25.74
CA MET A 1 22.49 4.34 24.82
C MET A 1 21.29 3.88 24.03
N SER A 2 21.16 4.35 22.80
CA SER A 2 20.00 4.09 21.94
C SER A 2 20.17 2.72 21.29
N ASN A 3 19.41 1.72 21.76
CA ASN A 3 19.19 0.50 21.00
C ASN A 3 18.20 0.82 19.87
N THR A 4 18.72 1.31 18.77
CA THR A 4 18.02 1.25 17.49
C THR A 4 18.13 -0.21 17.04
N ALA A 5 17.04 -0.95 17.11
CA ALA A 5 16.96 -2.24 16.45
C ALA A 5 17.18 -1.97 14.95
N GLN A 6 18.34 -2.37 14.44
CA GLN A 6 18.62 -2.40 13.00
C GLN A 6 17.70 -3.47 12.41
N ILE A 7 16.64 -3.02 11.74
CA ILE A 7 15.91 -3.82 10.78
C ILE A 7 16.88 -3.95 9.60
N SER A 8 17.46 -5.15 9.43
CA SER A 8 18.39 -5.41 8.34
C SER A 8 17.62 -5.37 7.02
N ALA A 9 17.88 -4.35 6.21
CA ALA A 9 17.48 -4.31 4.82
C ALA A 9 18.21 -5.42 4.06
N ASN A 10 17.53 -6.49 3.70
CA ASN A 10 18.01 -7.44 2.72
C ASN A 10 17.83 -6.82 1.34
N THR A 11 18.89 -6.80 0.57
CA THR A 11 18.94 -6.21 -0.76
C THR A 11 18.09 -6.99 -1.77
N SER A 12 17.57 -6.31 -2.77
CA SER A 12 16.63 -6.77 -3.80
C SER A 12 17.06 -8.00 -4.62
N ASP A 13 18.31 -8.41 -4.59
CA ASP A 13 18.83 -9.53 -5.37
C ASP A 13 18.52 -10.90 -4.75
N ASP A 14 18.29 -10.99 -3.45
CA ASP A 14 17.94 -12.25 -2.76
C ASP A 14 16.48 -12.69 -2.98
N LEU A 15 15.63 -11.83 -3.50
CA LEU A 15 14.18 -12.05 -3.49
C LEU A 15 13.69 -12.88 -4.69
N SER A 16 14.29 -12.72 -5.88
CA SER A 16 13.94 -13.48 -7.08
C SER A 16 14.35 -14.96 -6.98
N GLU A 17 15.43 -15.27 -6.25
CA GLU A 17 15.90 -16.63 -6.02
C GLU A 17 14.92 -17.44 -5.14
N ASN A 18 14.16 -16.77 -4.26
CA ASN A 18 13.26 -17.46 -3.33
C ASN A 18 12.04 -18.10 -4.02
N LEU A 19 11.51 -17.50 -5.07
CA LEU A 19 10.35 -18.04 -5.81
C LEU A 19 10.74 -19.20 -6.71
N SER A 20 11.91 -19.14 -7.34
CA SER A 20 12.42 -20.18 -8.24
C SER A 20 12.97 -21.39 -7.50
N ASP A 21 13.33 -21.29 -6.22
CA ASP A 21 13.84 -22.42 -5.44
C ASP A 21 12.72 -23.43 -5.14
N PRO A 22 12.81 -24.67 -5.68
CA PRO A 22 11.79 -25.69 -5.46
C PRO A 22 11.69 -26.18 -4.02
N LYS A 23 12.70 -25.92 -3.19
CA LYS A 23 12.72 -26.32 -1.78
C LYS A 23 12.03 -25.32 -0.87
N LYS A 24 11.84 -24.08 -1.29
CA LYS A 24 11.21 -23.05 -0.46
C LYS A 24 9.70 -23.12 -0.54
N VAL A 25 9.07 -23.09 0.61
CA VAL A 25 7.63 -23.04 0.82
C VAL A 25 7.24 -21.62 1.19
N PHE A 26 6.15 -21.12 0.64
CA PHE A 26 5.59 -19.83 0.97
C PHE A 26 4.61 -19.96 2.14
N PHE A 27 4.93 -19.31 3.24
CA PHE A 27 4.09 -19.25 4.42
C PHE A 27 3.37 -17.92 4.51
N SER A 28 2.05 -17.97 4.77
CA SER A 28 1.23 -16.80 5.01
C SER A 28 0.26 -17.08 6.16
N TYR A 29 0.43 -16.39 7.25
CA TYR A 29 -0.37 -16.61 8.46
C TYR A 29 -1.02 -15.32 8.92
N ALA A 30 -2.24 -15.44 9.41
CA ALA A 30 -3.00 -14.35 9.98
C ALA A 30 -3.28 -14.61 11.46
N SER A 31 -3.26 -13.54 12.26
CA SER A 31 -3.72 -13.55 13.64
C SER A 31 -4.61 -12.34 13.89
N LYS A 32 -5.68 -12.55 14.67
CA LYS A 32 -6.55 -11.47 15.11
C LYS A 32 -5.86 -10.67 16.21
N ILE A 33 -5.87 -9.36 16.06
CA ILE A 33 -5.26 -8.42 17.01
C ILE A 33 -6.26 -7.37 17.47
N SER A 34 -5.89 -6.57 18.46
CA SER A 34 -6.68 -5.40 18.88
C SER A 34 -6.69 -4.33 17.79
N GLN A 35 -7.66 -3.43 17.87
CA GLN A 35 -7.79 -2.31 16.93
C GLN A 35 -6.55 -1.41 16.96
N LEU A 36 -6.08 -1.01 15.79
CA LEU A 36 -4.94 -0.12 15.58
C LEU A 36 -5.36 1.11 14.76
N LYS A 37 -4.67 2.22 14.97
CA LYS A 37 -4.82 3.44 14.17
C LYS A 37 -3.82 3.43 13.00
N PHE A 38 -4.22 2.88 11.86
CA PHE A 38 -3.32 2.71 10.71
C PHE A 38 -2.72 4.02 10.20
N THR A 39 -3.47 5.13 10.22
CA THR A 39 -2.94 6.43 9.79
C THR A 39 -1.82 6.95 10.70
N LEU A 40 -1.88 6.64 12.00
CA LEU A 40 -0.83 6.97 12.95
C LEU A 40 0.45 6.15 12.70
N LEU A 41 0.28 4.83 12.51
CA LEU A 41 1.40 3.93 12.16
C LEU A 41 2.00 4.28 10.80
N LEU A 42 1.16 4.64 9.83
CA LEU A 42 1.59 5.05 8.50
C LEU A 42 2.57 6.21 8.54
N GLU A 43 2.29 7.27 9.33
CA GLU A 43 3.20 8.42 9.49
C GLU A 43 4.61 7.98 9.90
N HIS A 44 4.70 6.99 10.78
CA HIS A 44 5.98 6.43 11.19
C HIS A 44 6.65 5.64 10.06
N PHE A 45 5.94 4.69 9.45
CA PHE A 45 6.51 3.81 8.44
C PHE A 45 6.91 4.53 7.16
N VAL A 46 6.15 5.55 6.72
CA VAL A 46 6.54 6.38 5.58
C VAL A 46 7.91 7.06 5.78
N ASN A 47 8.27 7.36 7.02
CA ASN A 47 9.54 8.01 7.31
C ASN A 47 10.73 7.05 7.44
N ILE A 48 10.51 5.76 7.72
CA ILE A 48 11.60 4.81 8.01
C ILE A 48 11.68 3.62 7.05
N ALA A 49 10.57 3.19 6.46
CA ALA A 49 10.56 2.06 5.54
C ALA A 49 10.75 2.52 4.09
N GLU A 50 11.41 1.69 3.27
CA GLU A 50 11.57 1.96 1.84
C GLU A 50 10.24 1.82 1.12
N ASP A 51 9.51 0.72 1.37
CA ASP A 51 8.23 0.44 0.74
C ASP A 51 7.11 0.44 1.78
N VAL A 52 6.09 1.23 1.50
CA VAL A 52 4.89 1.33 2.32
C VAL A 52 3.67 1.43 1.42
N PHE A 53 2.67 0.64 1.72
CA PHE A 53 1.39 0.73 1.05
C PHE A 53 0.26 0.86 2.07
N TYR A 54 -0.55 1.90 1.93
CA TYR A 54 -1.77 2.11 2.69
C TYR A 54 -2.96 2.16 1.75
N TYR A 55 -4.06 1.52 2.16
CA TYR A 55 -5.31 1.49 1.44
C TYR A 55 -6.48 1.62 2.42
N SER A 56 -7.51 2.36 2.04
CA SER A 56 -8.72 2.50 2.83
C SER A 56 -9.95 2.71 1.95
N GLU A 57 -10.97 1.93 2.24
CA GLU A 57 -12.37 2.14 1.80
C GLU A 57 -13.22 2.39 3.03
N PRO A 58 -13.40 3.66 3.46
CA PRO A 58 -14.07 3.96 4.72
C PRO A 58 -15.51 3.45 4.78
N GLU A 59 -16.28 3.57 3.69
CA GLU A 59 -17.68 3.09 3.62
C GLU A 59 -17.80 1.58 3.81
N SER A 60 -16.84 0.81 3.26
CA SER A 60 -16.77 -0.65 3.41
C SER A 60 -16.12 -1.08 4.73
N ASN A 61 -15.61 -0.14 5.52
CA ASN A 61 -14.80 -0.42 6.70
C ASN A 61 -13.63 -1.39 6.42
N ILE A 62 -12.99 -1.20 5.27
CA ILE A 62 -11.80 -1.95 4.84
C ILE A 62 -10.61 -1.00 4.86
N SER A 63 -9.54 -1.43 5.51
CA SER A 63 -8.23 -0.76 5.38
C SER A 63 -7.10 -1.75 5.58
N PHE A 64 -5.98 -1.47 4.95
CA PHE A 64 -4.74 -2.17 5.22
C PHE A 64 -3.53 -1.25 5.13
N LEU A 65 -2.51 -1.62 5.87
CA LEU A 65 -1.21 -1.00 5.89
C LEU A 65 -0.17 -2.11 5.76
N SER A 66 0.64 -2.07 4.73
CA SER A 66 1.76 -3.00 4.57
C SER A 66 3.08 -2.25 4.58
N PHE A 67 4.08 -2.89 5.13
CA PHE A 67 5.46 -2.42 5.20
C PHE A 67 6.40 -3.60 5.14
N GLU A 68 7.63 -3.36 4.71
CA GLU A 68 8.61 -4.35 4.31
C GLU A 68 8.12 -5.24 3.16
N ILE A 69 8.95 -5.40 2.16
CA ILE A 69 8.67 -6.27 1.02
C ILE A 69 9.38 -7.60 1.22
N LEU A 70 8.64 -8.69 1.06
CA LEU A 70 9.20 -10.04 1.02
C LEU A 70 9.66 -10.39 -0.40
N ASN A 71 8.89 -9.98 -1.41
CA ASN A 71 9.21 -10.19 -2.81
C ASN A 71 8.58 -9.07 -3.65
N LYS A 72 9.35 -8.55 -4.63
CA LYS A 72 8.88 -7.62 -5.65
C LYS A 72 9.40 -8.07 -7.00
N GLN A 73 8.51 -8.20 -7.96
CA GLN A 73 8.84 -8.54 -9.34
C GLN A 73 8.18 -7.54 -10.27
N SER A 74 8.93 -7.14 -11.30
CA SER A 74 8.47 -6.18 -12.29
C SER A 74 8.27 -6.88 -13.63
N PHE A 75 7.16 -6.58 -14.29
CA PHE A 75 6.77 -7.12 -15.59
C PHE A 75 6.54 -5.98 -16.56
N THR A 76 6.70 -6.28 -17.84
CA THR A 76 6.27 -5.39 -18.93
C THR A 76 4.88 -5.78 -19.41
N PHE A 77 4.20 -4.89 -20.13
CA PHE A 77 2.90 -5.22 -20.74
C PHE A 77 2.99 -6.37 -21.74
N ASP A 78 4.18 -6.61 -22.32
CA ASP A 78 4.37 -7.69 -23.29
C ASP A 78 4.54 -9.07 -22.63
N ASN A 79 4.87 -9.12 -21.33
CA ASN A 79 5.08 -10.38 -20.59
C ASN A 79 4.18 -10.53 -19.36
N TYR A 80 3.03 -9.87 -19.33
CA TYR A 80 2.10 -9.93 -18.18
C TYR A 80 1.59 -11.36 -17.86
N GLU A 81 1.66 -12.28 -18.81
CA GLU A 81 1.31 -13.69 -18.61
C GLU A 81 2.19 -14.35 -17.54
N SER A 82 3.45 -13.95 -17.47
CA SER A 82 4.39 -14.43 -16.43
C SER A 82 3.93 -14.06 -15.02
N LEU A 83 3.19 -12.97 -14.84
CA LEU A 83 2.58 -12.62 -13.55
C LEU A 83 1.58 -13.68 -13.08
N ALA A 84 0.76 -14.22 -13.99
CA ALA A 84 -0.20 -15.28 -13.67
C ALA A 84 0.52 -16.57 -13.25
N GLU A 85 1.65 -16.87 -13.89
CA GLU A 85 2.51 -18.02 -13.53
C GLU A 85 3.09 -17.85 -12.13
N GLU A 86 3.63 -16.67 -11.79
CA GLU A 86 4.17 -16.37 -10.45
C GLU A 86 3.11 -16.50 -9.36
N ILE A 87 1.92 -15.94 -9.58
CA ILE A 87 0.79 -16.08 -8.65
C ILE A 87 0.42 -17.56 -8.49
N SER A 88 0.43 -18.33 -9.56
CA SER A 88 0.15 -19.75 -9.53
C SER A 88 1.18 -20.52 -8.72
N ILE A 89 2.48 -20.21 -8.90
CA ILE A 89 3.57 -20.81 -8.14
C ILE A 89 3.41 -20.52 -6.64
N LEU A 90 3.17 -19.26 -6.27
CA LEU A 90 2.94 -18.88 -4.87
C LEU A 90 1.76 -19.62 -4.26
N LYS A 91 0.64 -19.73 -4.99
CA LYS A 91 -0.54 -20.47 -4.51
C LYS A 91 -0.25 -21.96 -4.30
N HIS A 92 0.53 -22.59 -5.18
CA HIS A 92 0.91 -24.00 -5.02
C HIS A 92 1.87 -24.26 -3.86
N LYS A 93 2.72 -23.28 -3.54
CA LYS A 93 3.67 -23.34 -2.43
C LYS A 93 3.09 -22.87 -1.10
N LEU A 94 1.85 -22.38 -1.10
CA LEU A 94 1.24 -21.73 0.07
C LEU A 94 0.94 -22.74 1.18
N VAL A 95 1.46 -22.45 2.36
CA VAL A 95 1.05 -23.02 3.65
C VAL A 95 0.50 -21.90 4.51
N SER A 96 -0.72 -22.04 4.99
CA SER A 96 -1.39 -20.96 5.72
C SER A 96 -2.42 -21.48 6.73
N ASN A 97 -2.85 -20.61 7.64
CA ASN A 97 -4.02 -20.81 8.51
C ASN A 97 -5.26 -20.05 7.99
N HIS A 98 -5.30 -19.73 6.71
CA HIS A 98 -6.33 -18.86 6.14
C HIS A 98 -7.74 -19.47 6.14
N SER A 99 -7.88 -20.80 6.29
CA SER A 99 -9.17 -21.45 6.50
C SER A 99 -9.94 -20.87 7.69
N ASP A 100 -9.23 -20.37 8.70
CA ASP A 100 -9.84 -19.73 9.87
C ASP A 100 -10.35 -18.31 9.55
N PHE A 101 -9.98 -17.78 8.40
CA PHE A 101 -10.23 -16.41 7.94
C PHE A 101 -10.85 -16.35 6.54
N GLU A 102 -11.62 -17.35 6.13
CA GLU A 102 -12.21 -17.48 4.77
C GLU A 102 -12.97 -16.25 4.29
N LYS A 103 -13.50 -15.45 5.21
CA LYS A 103 -14.25 -14.22 4.90
C LYS A 103 -13.39 -13.13 4.25
N PHE A 104 -12.07 -13.23 4.30
CA PHE A 104 -11.15 -12.12 3.97
C PHE A 104 -10.34 -12.31 2.71
N ASN A 105 -10.55 -13.42 1.96
CA ASN A 105 -9.83 -13.71 0.71
C ASN A 105 -8.32 -13.55 0.83
N LEU A 106 -7.73 -14.14 1.86
CA LEU A 106 -6.28 -14.15 2.06
C LEU A 106 -5.60 -15.20 1.15
N PRO A 107 -4.31 -15.07 0.83
CA PRO A 107 -3.40 -13.98 1.17
C PRO A 107 -3.66 -12.71 0.32
N ILE A 108 -3.14 -11.57 0.79
CA ILE A 108 -3.20 -10.29 0.08
C ILE A 108 -1.88 -10.08 -0.66
N PHE A 109 -1.97 -9.87 -1.97
CA PHE A 109 -0.86 -9.42 -2.82
C PHE A 109 -1.18 -8.03 -3.36
N LEU A 110 -0.15 -7.25 -3.60
CA LEU A 110 -0.28 -5.92 -4.16
C LEU A 110 0.20 -5.93 -5.61
N THR A 111 -0.50 -5.23 -6.47
CA THR A 111 -0.11 -5.04 -7.86
C THR A 111 -0.30 -3.60 -8.23
N SER A 112 0.77 -2.96 -8.71
CA SER A 112 0.68 -1.66 -9.36
C SER A 112 0.76 -1.85 -10.87
N VAL A 113 -0.10 -1.15 -11.60
CA VAL A 113 -0.14 -1.21 -13.06
C VAL A 113 -0.10 0.22 -13.59
N LYS A 114 0.92 0.52 -14.38
CA LYS A 114 1.06 1.80 -15.06
C LYS A 114 0.01 1.93 -16.16
N PHE A 115 -0.53 3.12 -16.36
CA PHE A 115 -1.37 3.35 -17.53
C PHE A 115 -0.57 3.16 -18.82
N PRO A 116 -1.05 2.36 -19.79
CA PRO A 116 -0.37 2.18 -21.07
C PRO A 116 -0.43 3.48 -21.89
N ILE A 117 0.51 4.36 -21.68
CA ILE A 117 0.64 5.61 -22.42
C ILE A 117 1.57 5.35 -23.61
N LYS A 118 1.11 5.62 -24.84
CA LYS A 118 1.87 5.43 -26.09
C LYS A 118 3.14 6.29 -26.19
N LYS A 119 3.31 7.28 -25.31
CA LYS A 119 4.54 8.09 -25.17
C LYS A 119 5.00 7.99 -23.73
N ASN A 120 6.29 7.67 -23.56
CA ASN A 120 6.95 7.79 -22.26
C ASN A 120 6.82 9.24 -21.78
N SER A 121 5.90 9.48 -20.85
CA SER A 121 5.89 10.73 -20.13
C SER A 121 6.94 10.61 -19.01
N GLU A 122 7.78 11.62 -18.87
CA GLU A 122 8.79 11.70 -17.79
C GLU A 122 8.16 11.50 -16.40
N GLU A 123 6.87 11.84 -16.27
CA GLU A 123 6.09 11.78 -15.04
C GLU A 123 5.89 10.35 -14.48
N TRP A 124 6.00 9.34 -15.35
CA TRP A 124 5.81 7.92 -14.99
C TRP A 124 7.08 7.10 -15.20
N SER A 125 8.23 7.77 -15.43
CA SER A 125 9.51 7.08 -15.69
C SER A 125 9.95 6.21 -14.52
N ASP A 126 9.64 6.63 -13.30
CA ASP A 126 10.05 5.96 -12.06
C ASP A 126 9.20 4.73 -11.72
N PHE A 127 8.10 4.50 -12.46
CA PHE A 127 7.22 3.36 -12.27
C PHE A 127 7.44 2.33 -13.37
N ASN A 128 7.50 1.05 -12.99
CA ASN A 128 7.48 -0.07 -13.92
C ASN A 128 6.10 -0.22 -14.55
N ASP A 129 6.00 -0.94 -15.66
CA ASP A 129 4.71 -1.18 -16.30
C ASP A 129 3.76 -1.94 -15.36
N ILE A 130 4.27 -2.98 -14.69
CA ILE A 130 3.55 -3.77 -13.70
C ILE A 130 4.52 -4.14 -12.58
N ASP A 131 4.18 -3.86 -11.35
CA ASP A 131 4.86 -4.41 -10.18
C ASP A 131 3.93 -5.38 -9.45
N PHE A 132 4.45 -6.56 -9.15
CA PHE A 132 3.82 -7.53 -8.26
C PHE A 132 4.59 -7.60 -6.96
N ILE A 133 3.92 -7.39 -5.85
CA ILE A 133 4.53 -7.21 -4.55
C ILE A 133 3.90 -8.18 -3.55
N VAL A 134 4.74 -8.94 -2.87
CA VAL A 134 4.37 -9.74 -1.71
C VAL A 134 4.90 -9.02 -0.46
N PRO A 135 4.04 -8.34 0.29
CA PRO A 135 4.47 -7.68 1.53
C PRO A 135 4.89 -8.72 2.56
N LYS A 136 5.83 -8.37 3.44
CA LYS A 136 6.22 -9.22 4.56
C LYS A 136 5.22 -9.14 5.71
N ILE A 137 4.80 -7.93 6.07
CA ILE A 137 3.81 -7.68 7.11
C ILE A 137 2.66 -6.85 6.54
N ILE A 138 1.44 -7.28 6.83
CA ILE A 138 0.23 -6.55 6.49
C ILE A 138 -0.63 -6.43 7.76
N LEU A 139 -0.97 -5.21 8.12
CA LEU A 139 -2.04 -4.93 9.07
C LEU A 139 -3.33 -4.76 8.27
N PHE A 140 -4.35 -5.53 8.59
CA PHE A 140 -5.60 -5.57 7.87
C PHE A 140 -6.77 -5.34 8.81
N GLN A 141 -7.66 -4.43 8.44
CA GLN A 141 -8.89 -4.15 9.18
C GLN A 141 -10.10 -4.31 8.28
N HIS A 142 -11.09 -5.03 8.77
CA HIS A 142 -12.36 -5.20 8.10
C HIS A 142 -13.49 -5.36 9.12
N SER A 143 -14.56 -4.57 8.95
CA SER A 143 -15.80 -4.68 9.73
C SER A 143 -15.59 -4.77 11.25
N GLY A 144 -14.69 -3.94 11.78
CA GLY A 144 -14.42 -3.87 13.23
C GLY A 144 -13.48 -4.96 13.76
N SER A 145 -12.96 -5.83 12.91
CA SER A 145 -11.87 -6.77 13.27
C SER A 145 -10.56 -6.31 12.68
N CYS A 146 -9.47 -6.48 13.43
CA CYS A 146 -8.11 -6.16 13.01
C CYS A 146 -7.24 -7.40 13.04
N PHE A 147 -6.36 -7.54 12.05
CA PHE A 147 -5.50 -8.71 11.86
C PHE A 147 -4.10 -8.25 11.50
N ILE A 148 -3.12 -9.04 11.92
CA ILE A 148 -1.77 -9.03 11.38
C ILE A 148 -1.62 -10.25 10.47
N ILE A 149 -1.06 -10.05 9.28
CA ILE A 149 -0.72 -11.10 8.33
C ILE A 149 0.78 -11.02 8.11
N ALA A 150 1.47 -12.13 8.27
CA ALA A 150 2.90 -12.20 8.01
C ALA A 150 3.18 -13.27 6.94
N ASN A 151 4.05 -12.89 6.01
CA ASN A 151 4.49 -13.70 4.89
C ASN A 151 5.99 -13.96 4.99
N PHE A 152 6.44 -15.17 4.64
CA PHE A 152 7.85 -15.52 4.58
C PHE A 152 8.10 -16.78 3.75
N PHE A 153 9.35 -16.99 3.34
CA PHE A 153 9.80 -18.21 2.69
C PHE A 153 10.65 -19.04 3.65
N SER A 154 10.47 -20.36 3.67
CA SER A 154 11.28 -21.29 4.46
C SER A 154 11.45 -22.64 3.75
N GLU A 155 12.56 -23.31 4.01
CA GLU A 155 12.86 -24.64 3.48
C GLU A 155 12.29 -25.80 4.32
N SER A 156 11.83 -25.54 5.53
CA SER A 156 11.40 -26.61 6.44
C SER A 156 10.07 -26.33 7.15
N PHE A 157 9.25 -27.36 7.26
CA PHE A 157 8.00 -27.37 8.01
C PHE A 157 8.17 -27.27 9.54
N SER A 158 9.39 -27.39 10.06
CA SER A 158 9.67 -27.43 11.51
C SER A 158 9.51 -26.09 12.22
N HIS A 159 9.15 -25.01 11.50
CA HIS A 159 9.09 -23.66 12.05
C HIS A 159 7.69 -23.21 12.52
N HIS A 160 6.68 -24.08 12.53
CA HIS A 160 5.34 -23.71 12.98
C HIS A 160 5.30 -23.19 14.44
N GLU A 161 6.10 -23.76 15.33
CA GLU A 161 6.18 -23.30 16.73
C GLU A 161 6.82 -21.91 16.82
N ASN A 162 7.89 -21.67 16.05
CA ASN A 162 8.57 -20.37 16.01
C ASN A 162 7.73 -19.27 15.35
N PHE A 163 6.70 -19.64 14.58
CA PHE A 163 5.89 -18.68 13.83
C PHE A 163 4.88 -17.95 14.71
N ASN A 164 4.22 -18.63 15.62
CA ASN A 164 3.33 -17.97 16.60
C ASN A 164 4.12 -17.00 17.48
N GLU A 165 5.31 -17.39 17.93
CA GLU A 165 6.21 -16.51 18.67
C GLU A 165 6.64 -15.30 17.83
N PHE A 166 6.89 -15.49 16.53
CA PHE A 166 7.18 -14.39 15.61
C PHE A 166 5.99 -13.41 15.51
N LEU A 167 4.77 -13.90 15.27
CA LEU A 167 3.58 -13.07 15.19
C LEU A 167 3.29 -12.31 16.49
N GLU A 168 3.43 -13.00 17.64
CA GLU A 168 3.26 -12.38 18.96
C GLU A 168 4.26 -11.24 19.16
N ARG A 169 5.53 -11.49 18.83
CA ARG A 169 6.59 -10.47 18.94
C ARG A 169 6.33 -9.26 18.02
N GLU A 170 5.99 -9.49 16.74
CA GLU A 170 5.69 -8.40 15.79
C GLU A 170 4.45 -7.62 16.25
N THR A 171 3.44 -8.31 16.76
CA THR A 171 2.24 -7.69 17.31
C THR A 171 2.57 -6.81 18.52
N GLU A 172 3.39 -7.29 19.44
CA GLU A 172 3.84 -6.54 20.61
C GLU A 172 4.66 -5.28 20.21
N LEU A 173 5.57 -5.43 19.23
CA LEU A 173 6.34 -4.31 18.71
C LEU A 173 5.44 -3.21 18.11
N ILE A 174 4.41 -3.60 17.36
CA ILE A 174 3.45 -2.67 16.74
C ILE A 174 2.61 -1.96 17.81
N TYR A 175 2.14 -2.66 18.84
CA TYR A 175 1.41 -2.02 19.95
C TYR A 175 2.28 -1.05 20.73
N ASN A 176 3.51 -1.42 21.01
CA ASN A 176 4.47 -0.55 21.72
C ASN A 176 4.79 0.69 20.87
N LEU A 177 4.86 0.54 19.56
CA LEU A 177 5.04 1.66 18.63
C LEU A 177 3.81 2.57 18.64
N GLU A 178 2.60 2.01 18.47
CA GLU A 178 1.36 2.80 18.46
C GLU A 178 1.20 3.61 19.75
N ASN A 179 1.42 3.00 20.92
CA ASN A 179 1.34 3.68 22.21
C ASN A 179 2.33 4.86 22.29
N ARG A 180 3.59 4.66 21.90
CA ARG A 180 4.58 5.73 21.87
C ARG A 180 4.19 6.88 20.93
N LEU A 181 3.66 6.56 19.76
CA LEU A 181 3.23 7.57 18.79
C LEU A 181 2.02 8.36 19.30
N GLN A 182 1.08 7.73 20.01
CA GLN A 182 -0.05 8.42 20.64
C GLN A 182 0.41 9.43 21.70
N GLU A 183 1.42 9.08 22.51
CA GLU A 183 1.97 9.97 23.54
C GLU A 183 2.70 11.17 22.94
N THR A 184 3.31 11.00 21.75
CA THR A 184 4.13 12.04 21.09
C THR A 184 3.36 12.87 20.07
N SER A 185 2.15 12.47 19.68
CA SER A 185 1.32 13.17 18.71
C SER A 185 0.67 14.42 19.33
N GLY A 186 1.47 15.40 19.70
CA GLY A 186 1.03 16.77 19.91
C GLY A 186 0.59 17.38 18.56
N ASP A 187 -0.30 18.37 18.63
CA ASP A 187 -0.89 19.05 17.46
C ASP A 187 0.22 19.69 16.58
N ARG A 188 0.81 18.87 15.71
CA ARG A 188 1.75 19.32 14.66
C ARG A 188 0.92 19.80 13.48
N SER A 189 0.23 20.90 13.65
CA SER A 189 -0.38 21.61 12.52
C SER A 189 0.72 22.26 11.69
N SER A 190 1.32 21.51 10.79
CA SER A 190 2.11 22.10 9.72
C SER A 190 1.15 22.75 8.72
N LEU A 191 1.11 24.06 8.70
CA LEU A 191 0.47 24.81 7.62
C LEU A 191 1.27 24.52 6.35
N ILE A 192 0.66 23.76 5.45
CA ILE A 192 1.20 23.58 4.10
C ILE A 192 0.82 24.85 3.33
N GLU A 193 1.81 25.67 3.02
CA GLU A 193 1.60 26.82 2.14
C GLU A 193 1.58 26.29 0.70
N ILE A 194 0.39 26.26 0.10
CA ILE A 194 0.19 25.80 -1.26
C ILE A 194 0.18 27.02 -2.17
N SER A 195 1.25 27.20 -2.96
CA SER A 195 1.25 28.16 -4.07
C SER A 195 0.72 27.48 -5.34
N SER A 196 -0.47 27.82 -5.77
CA SER A 196 -1.05 27.30 -7.01
C SER A 196 -0.66 28.20 -8.19
N ARG A 197 0.02 27.63 -9.21
CA ARG A 197 0.28 28.30 -10.50
C ARG A 197 -0.84 28.09 -11.51
N ASP A 198 -2.00 27.65 -11.06
CA ASP A 198 -3.06 27.20 -11.96
C ASP A 198 -4.00 28.34 -12.39
N ASP A 199 -4.28 28.40 -13.70
CA ASP A 199 -5.27 29.28 -14.27
C ASP A 199 -6.67 28.64 -14.19
N PHE A 200 -7.36 28.88 -13.06
CA PHE A 200 -8.73 28.42 -12.85
C PHE A 200 -9.69 28.96 -13.93
N THR A 201 -9.44 30.14 -14.44
CA THR A 201 -10.28 30.77 -15.47
C THR A 201 -10.24 29.99 -16.79
N ASN A 202 -9.04 29.60 -17.22
CA ASN A 202 -8.86 28.75 -18.39
C ASN A 202 -9.52 27.38 -18.23
N TRP A 203 -9.38 26.75 -17.05
CA TRP A 203 -10.07 25.51 -16.73
C TRP A 203 -11.59 25.64 -16.82
N LYS A 204 -12.17 26.67 -16.22
CA LYS A 204 -13.61 26.96 -16.27
C LYS A 204 -14.10 27.13 -17.69
N ASN A 205 -13.34 27.86 -18.54
CA ASN A 205 -13.69 28.07 -19.94
C ASN A 205 -13.70 26.76 -20.74
N LYS A 206 -12.73 25.88 -20.50
CA LYS A 206 -12.70 24.53 -21.11
C LYS A 206 -13.93 23.71 -20.72
N ILE A 207 -14.31 23.71 -19.43
CA ILE A 207 -15.52 23.01 -18.96
C ILE A 207 -16.76 23.56 -19.67
N ASN A 208 -16.93 24.88 -19.71
CA ASN A 208 -18.09 25.49 -20.35
C ASN A 208 -18.18 25.13 -21.85
N SER A 209 -17.06 25.18 -22.57
CA SER A 209 -17.02 24.78 -23.97
C SER A 209 -17.48 23.30 -24.17
N VAL A 210 -17.01 22.37 -23.32
CA VAL A 210 -17.41 20.97 -23.41
C VAL A 210 -18.89 20.78 -23.07
N VAL A 211 -19.40 21.48 -22.05
CA VAL A 211 -20.83 21.42 -21.68
C VAL A 211 -21.70 21.93 -22.86
N ASP A 212 -21.25 22.94 -23.58
CA ASP A 212 -21.99 23.45 -24.75
C ASP A 212 -21.95 22.44 -25.92
N GLU A 213 -20.86 21.71 -26.13
CA GLU A 213 -20.81 20.63 -27.13
C GLU A 213 -21.73 19.48 -26.80
N ILE A 214 -21.84 19.11 -25.50
CA ILE A 214 -22.80 18.09 -25.02
C ILE A 214 -24.24 18.57 -25.28
N LYS A 215 -24.57 19.84 -24.95
CA LYS A 215 -25.92 20.40 -25.21
C LYS A 215 -26.29 20.42 -26.67
N HIS A 216 -25.30 20.52 -27.57
CA HIS A 216 -25.52 20.49 -29.01
C HIS A 216 -25.44 19.06 -29.60
N GLU A 217 -25.48 18.06 -28.75
CA GLU A 217 -25.47 16.62 -29.13
C GLU A 217 -24.27 16.20 -30.00
N LYS A 218 -23.13 16.93 -29.89
CA LYS A 218 -21.89 16.61 -30.60
C LYS A 218 -21.12 15.50 -29.93
N ILE A 219 -21.23 15.42 -28.60
CA ILE A 219 -20.63 14.39 -27.74
C ILE A 219 -21.60 14.04 -26.62
N ASP A 220 -21.63 12.77 -26.21
CA ASP A 220 -22.51 12.28 -25.14
C ASP A 220 -21.89 12.46 -23.77
N LYS A 221 -20.59 12.20 -23.65
CA LYS A 221 -19.84 12.21 -22.41
C LYS A 221 -18.37 12.52 -22.65
N VAL A 222 -17.79 13.31 -21.75
CA VAL A 222 -16.35 13.53 -21.71
C VAL A 222 -15.84 13.48 -20.28
N VAL A 223 -14.64 12.94 -20.09
CA VAL A 223 -13.90 13.00 -18.83
C VAL A 223 -12.77 14.01 -19.01
N ILE A 224 -12.80 15.07 -18.22
CA ILE A 224 -11.80 16.13 -18.26
C ILE A 224 -10.87 15.95 -17.07
N ALA A 225 -9.56 15.90 -17.33
CA ALA A 225 -8.52 15.91 -16.31
C ALA A 225 -7.85 17.29 -16.23
N ARG A 226 -7.45 17.64 -15.01
CA ARG A 226 -6.67 18.84 -14.73
C ARG A 226 -5.44 18.48 -13.92
N ARG A 227 -4.29 18.98 -14.32
CA ARG A 227 -3.06 18.89 -13.55
C ARG A 227 -2.89 20.18 -12.74
N VAL A 228 -2.64 20.03 -11.45
CA VAL A 228 -2.31 21.12 -10.54
C VAL A 228 -0.98 20.80 -9.89
N GLU A 229 -0.03 21.71 -9.97
CA GLU A 229 1.27 21.60 -9.33
C GLU A 229 1.35 22.61 -8.20
N ASN A 230 1.77 22.16 -7.04
CA ASN A 230 1.97 23.00 -5.87
C ASN A 230 3.37 22.76 -5.30
N GLU A 231 4.02 23.83 -4.88
CA GLU A 231 5.26 23.74 -4.10
C GLU A 231 4.88 23.53 -2.63
N ILE A 232 5.45 22.50 -2.01
CA ILE A 232 5.22 22.17 -0.61
C ILE A 232 6.42 22.66 0.18
N SER A 233 6.22 23.61 1.09
CA SER A 233 7.28 24.22 1.90
C SER A 233 7.60 23.45 3.18
N SER A 234 6.81 22.42 3.52
CA SER A 234 6.96 21.62 4.73
C SER A 234 6.75 20.13 4.47
N THR A 235 7.13 19.30 5.43
CA THR A 235 6.84 17.86 5.37
C THR A 235 5.33 17.62 5.43
N ILE A 236 4.85 16.67 4.61
CA ILE A 236 3.45 16.26 4.62
C ILE A 236 3.16 15.50 5.91
N ASN A 237 2.11 15.87 6.62
CA ASN A 237 1.56 15.07 7.71
C ASN A 237 0.60 14.01 7.12
N TRP A 238 1.11 12.81 6.88
CA TRP A 238 0.36 11.73 6.25
C TRP A 238 -0.81 11.24 7.10
N GLN A 239 -0.64 11.18 8.43
CA GLN A 239 -1.70 10.83 9.38
C GLN A 239 -2.90 11.75 9.21
N LYS A 240 -2.66 13.06 9.22
CA LYS A 240 -3.73 14.06 9.06
C LYS A 240 -4.31 14.04 7.65
N THR A 241 -3.47 14.01 6.63
CA THR A 241 -3.91 14.08 5.22
C THR A 241 -4.84 12.92 4.88
N LEU A 242 -4.44 11.69 5.18
CA LEU A 242 -5.26 10.51 4.88
C LEU A 242 -6.44 10.36 5.82
N GLY A 243 -6.29 10.77 7.09
CA GLY A 243 -7.42 10.86 8.03
C GLY A 243 -8.50 11.82 7.55
N ASP A 244 -8.12 13.02 7.10
CA ASP A 244 -9.05 14.00 6.55
C ASP A 244 -9.70 13.53 5.24
N LEU A 245 -8.95 12.84 4.37
CA LEU A 245 -9.49 12.24 3.14
C LEU A 245 -10.53 11.16 3.45
N ASN A 246 -10.27 10.28 4.40
CA ASN A 246 -11.22 9.24 4.82
C ASN A 246 -12.53 9.83 5.36
N ILE A 247 -12.46 10.94 6.09
CA ILE A 247 -13.63 11.62 6.62
C ILE A 247 -14.38 12.39 5.52
N LYS A 248 -13.65 13.10 4.68
CA LYS A 248 -14.23 14.00 3.67
C LYS A 248 -14.78 13.25 2.45
N TYR A 249 -14.17 12.11 2.11
CA TYR A 249 -14.51 11.29 0.95
C TYR A 249 -14.73 9.81 1.35
N PRO A 250 -15.73 9.51 2.19
CA PRO A 250 -15.93 8.16 2.72
C PRO A 250 -16.30 7.13 1.64
N THR A 251 -16.87 7.56 0.52
CA THR A 251 -17.24 6.72 -0.63
C THR A 251 -16.10 6.49 -1.62
N CYS A 252 -14.93 7.09 -1.37
CA CYS A 252 -13.76 6.95 -2.22
C CYS A 252 -12.75 5.98 -1.63
N THR A 253 -11.99 5.35 -2.50
CA THR A 253 -10.76 4.65 -2.11
C THR A 253 -9.66 5.69 -1.91
N ASN A 254 -9.05 5.68 -0.73
CA ASN A 254 -7.89 6.50 -0.41
C ASN A 254 -6.67 5.59 -0.25
N PHE A 255 -5.58 5.92 -0.92
CA PHE A 255 -4.37 5.11 -0.84
C PHE A 255 -3.10 5.97 -0.85
N LEU A 256 -2.03 5.38 -0.33
CA LEU A 256 -0.66 5.88 -0.44
C LEU A 256 0.24 4.72 -0.81
N TYR A 257 1.11 4.94 -1.79
CA TYR A 257 2.18 4.04 -2.14
C TYR A 257 3.51 4.81 -2.13
N LYS A 258 4.47 4.28 -1.39
CA LYS A 258 5.87 4.69 -1.37
C LYS A 258 6.72 3.49 -1.74
N SER A 259 7.61 3.62 -2.70
CA SER A 259 8.62 2.64 -3.10
C SER A 259 9.95 3.32 -3.38
#